data_eae9819a173d4b5372b9d0ad584db3a4
#
_entry.id   eae9819a173d4b5372b9d0ad584db3a4
#
_cell.length_a   1.000
_cell.length_b   1.000
_cell.length_c   1.000
_cell.angle_alpha   90.00
_cell.angle_beta   90.00
_cell.angle_gamma   90.00
#
_symmetry.space_group_name_H-M   'P 1'
#
loop_
_entity.id
_entity.type
_entity.pdbx_description
1 polymer ?
#
loop_
_entity_poly.entity_id
_entity_poly.type
_entity_poly.pdbx_seq_one_letter_code
_entity_poly.pdbx_strand_id
1 'polypeptide(L)'
;MLQSGRVVFSRMEEVLFGIPAAQAIAEQAKDAQRVFLMVSGTLRRETDEVEKVRRTLGNRCAGVFDRMPPHTPRNAVIAAAESAREARADLIVTIGGGSITDGAKAVQLCLANDIRTPEALDALRPVNGAPPPCNPPTVRQVAVPTTLSAGEFSAIAGVTDERNKVKELFRHPDIIPRAVILDPAVTVHTPEWLFLSTGIRAVDHCVEGICSNETHPYAEAQALRGLTLLARGLPRVKANPSDLQARLDCQLGSWLSMGPLASGVPMGASHGIGYVLGALFDIPHGHTSCIMLPAVMHWNKSVNAEKQALVAAAMDHLGEDAGDVLDAFIAGLGMPRSLHAVNIRAESFDRMAEQAMGTPWVPRNPRRIDGPAQVKEILELAA
;
A
#
# COMPACT_ATOMS: atom_id res chain seq x y z
N MET A 1 -30.85 -13.11 -9.08
CA MET A 1 -29.82 -14.15 -9.36
C MET A 1 -29.02 -14.37 -8.08
N LEU A 2 -28.54 -15.58 -7.82
CA LEU A 2 -27.62 -15.81 -6.69
C LEU A 2 -26.27 -15.17 -6.98
N GLN A 3 -25.67 -14.52 -5.98
CA GLN A 3 -24.30 -14.05 -6.08
C GLN A 3 -23.37 -15.26 -6.16
N SER A 4 -22.44 -15.26 -7.11
CA SER A 4 -21.45 -16.32 -7.28
C SER A 4 -20.07 -15.70 -7.40
N GLY A 5 -19.03 -16.37 -6.88
CA GLY A 5 -17.67 -15.86 -6.92
C GLY A 5 -16.64 -16.90 -6.48
N ARG A 6 -15.36 -16.55 -6.63
CA ARG A 6 -14.22 -17.35 -6.18
C ARG A 6 -13.20 -16.46 -5.50
N VAL A 7 -12.82 -16.80 -4.29
CA VAL A 7 -11.72 -16.18 -3.56
C VAL A 7 -10.52 -17.13 -3.56
N VAL A 8 -9.36 -16.62 -3.96
CA VAL A 8 -8.08 -17.35 -3.90
C VAL A 8 -7.25 -16.71 -2.83
N PHE A 9 -6.92 -17.47 -1.79
CA PHE A 9 -6.09 -16.96 -0.69
C PHE A 9 -4.64 -16.75 -1.12
N SER A 10 -4.01 -15.72 -0.56
CA SER A 10 -2.59 -15.42 -0.78
C SER A 10 -1.69 -16.52 -0.18
N ARG A 11 -0.41 -16.49 -0.56
CA ARG A 11 0.63 -17.38 0.00
C ARG A 11 1.32 -16.77 1.23
N MET A 12 0.67 -15.89 1.93
CA MET A 12 1.07 -15.41 3.26
C MET A 12 0.74 -16.49 4.29
N GLU A 13 1.71 -16.82 5.14
CA GLU A 13 1.57 -17.90 6.12
C GLU A 13 0.94 -17.37 7.42
N GLU A 14 1.38 -16.17 7.87
CA GLU A 14 0.90 -15.60 9.13
C GLU A 14 1.06 -14.09 9.23
N VAL A 15 0.31 -13.50 10.16
CA VAL A 15 0.45 -12.11 10.60
C VAL A 15 0.60 -12.11 12.12
N LEU A 16 1.74 -11.61 12.60
CA LEU A 16 2.00 -11.42 14.03
C LEU A 16 1.70 -9.96 14.38
N PHE A 17 1.02 -9.72 15.48
CA PHE A 17 0.66 -8.34 15.87
C PHE A 17 0.80 -8.12 17.35
N GLY A 18 1.21 -6.91 17.74
CA GLY A 18 1.41 -6.53 19.15
C GLY A 18 2.62 -7.21 19.82
N ILE A 19 3.50 -7.82 19.03
CA ILE A 19 4.74 -8.46 19.48
C ILE A 19 5.91 -7.59 19.01
N PRO A 20 6.92 -7.32 19.86
CA PRO A 20 8.10 -6.58 19.47
C PRO A 20 8.80 -7.19 18.25
N ALA A 21 9.12 -6.36 17.26
CA ALA A 21 9.65 -6.81 15.96
C ALA A 21 10.91 -7.69 16.10
N ALA A 22 11.84 -7.33 16.98
CA ALA A 22 13.05 -8.12 17.19
C ALA A 22 12.75 -9.53 17.72
N GLN A 23 11.76 -9.69 18.60
CA GLN A 23 11.32 -10.99 19.12
C GLN A 23 10.65 -11.82 18.02
N ALA A 24 9.70 -11.23 17.29
CA ALA A 24 8.98 -11.93 16.22
C ALA A 24 9.92 -12.33 15.07
N ILE A 25 10.89 -11.46 14.70
CA ILE A 25 11.91 -11.78 13.69
C ILE A 25 12.80 -12.96 14.15
N ALA A 26 13.15 -13.05 15.42
CA ALA A 26 13.94 -14.18 15.93
C ALA A 26 13.26 -15.53 15.69
N GLU A 27 11.94 -15.57 15.91
CA GLU A 27 11.10 -16.74 15.65
C GLU A 27 11.01 -17.04 14.15
N GLN A 28 10.67 -16.01 13.35
CA GLN A 28 10.56 -16.12 11.91
C GLN A 28 11.86 -16.54 11.21
N ALA A 29 13.00 -16.18 11.76
CA ALA A 29 14.31 -16.48 11.23
C ALA A 29 14.97 -17.73 11.84
N LYS A 30 14.25 -18.55 12.63
CA LYS A 30 14.85 -19.68 13.36
C LYS A 30 15.56 -20.68 12.46
N ASP A 31 15.01 -20.95 11.28
CA ASP A 31 15.54 -21.89 10.30
C ASP A 31 16.45 -21.24 9.25
N ALA A 32 16.53 -19.90 9.23
CA ALA A 32 17.37 -19.15 8.32
C ALA A 32 18.81 -19.05 8.86
N GLN A 33 19.79 -19.20 7.97
CA GLN A 33 21.21 -19.09 8.29
C GLN A 33 21.79 -17.72 7.86
N ARG A 34 21.21 -17.10 6.86
CA ARG A 34 21.73 -15.89 6.22
C ARG A 34 20.62 -14.87 5.94
N VAL A 35 20.25 -14.15 7.02
CA VAL A 35 19.20 -13.17 6.99
C VAL A 35 19.72 -11.84 6.41
N PHE A 36 19.10 -11.35 5.35
CA PHE A 36 19.40 -10.07 4.72
C PHE A 36 18.37 -9.03 5.12
N LEU A 37 18.82 -7.93 5.73
CA LEU A 37 17.95 -6.85 6.17
C LEU A 37 17.84 -5.77 5.08
N MET A 38 16.63 -5.42 4.66
CA MET A 38 16.34 -4.22 3.88
C MET A 38 15.57 -3.24 4.76
N VAL A 39 16.15 -2.09 5.05
CA VAL A 39 15.63 -1.22 6.10
C VAL A 39 15.52 0.24 5.66
N SER A 40 14.66 1.02 6.32
CA SER A 40 14.64 2.46 6.18
C SER A 40 15.98 3.06 6.63
N GLY A 41 16.62 3.84 5.74
CA GLY A 41 17.87 4.50 6.07
C GLY A 41 17.71 5.50 7.23
N THR A 42 16.59 6.19 7.32
CA THR A 42 16.26 7.08 8.43
C THR A 42 16.13 6.30 9.73
N LEU A 43 15.34 5.22 9.73
CA LEU A 43 15.16 4.38 10.91
C LEU A 43 16.51 3.84 11.43
N ARG A 44 17.38 3.39 10.52
CA ARG A 44 18.72 2.89 10.88
C ARG A 44 19.63 3.96 11.49
N ARG A 45 19.58 5.20 10.98
CA ARG A 45 20.46 6.27 11.45
C ARG A 45 19.98 6.93 12.73
N GLU A 46 18.66 7.01 12.93
CA GLU A 46 18.06 7.88 13.95
C GLU A 46 17.52 7.09 15.14
N THR A 47 17.49 5.74 15.04
CA THR A 47 16.93 4.87 16.09
C THR A 47 17.80 3.64 16.31
N ASP A 48 17.53 2.89 17.37
CA ASP A 48 18.18 1.62 17.68
C ASP A 48 17.37 0.39 17.21
N GLU A 49 16.23 0.59 16.52
CA GLU A 49 15.32 -0.51 16.13
C GLU A 49 16.00 -1.54 15.22
N VAL A 50 16.74 -1.08 14.22
CA VAL A 50 17.49 -1.98 13.33
C VAL A 50 18.62 -2.70 14.09
N GLU A 51 19.26 -2.03 15.04
CA GLU A 51 20.33 -2.62 15.82
C GLU A 51 19.80 -3.67 16.84
N LYS A 52 18.61 -3.48 17.39
CA LYS A 52 17.92 -4.50 18.18
C LYS A 52 17.75 -5.80 17.39
N VAL A 53 17.25 -5.68 16.15
CA VAL A 53 17.09 -6.82 15.25
C VAL A 53 18.44 -7.47 14.91
N ARG A 54 19.47 -6.68 14.58
CA ARG A 54 20.81 -7.20 14.29
C ARG A 54 21.40 -7.98 15.46
N ARG A 55 21.29 -7.47 16.68
CA ARG A 55 21.74 -8.17 17.89
C ARG A 55 21.01 -9.48 18.12
N THR A 56 19.71 -9.49 17.89
CA THR A 56 18.87 -10.69 18.02
C THR A 56 19.24 -11.77 16.99
N LEU A 57 19.53 -11.38 15.76
CA LEU A 57 19.98 -12.29 14.71
C LEU A 57 21.42 -12.79 14.91
N GLY A 58 22.27 -11.98 15.54
CA GLY A 58 23.69 -12.29 15.73
C GLY A 58 24.40 -12.62 14.41
N ASN A 59 25.12 -13.73 14.38
CA ASN A 59 25.87 -14.17 13.18
C ASN A 59 25.00 -14.53 11.97
N ARG A 60 23.70 -14.68 12.16
CA ARG A 60 22.75 -14.92 11.05
C ARG A 60 22.45 -13.64 10.24
N CYS A 61 22.71 -12.45 10.79
CA CYS A 61 22.60 -11.20 10.02
C CYS A 61 23.71 -11.14 8.97
N ALA A 62 23.41 -11.52 7.74
CA ALA A 62 24.38 -11.66 6.64
C ALA A 62 24.65 -10.33 5.92
N GLY A 63 23.77 -9.33 6.03
CA GLY A 63 23.95 -8.03 5.41
C GLY A 63 22.79 -7.08 5.70
N VAL A 64 23.03 -5.79 5.46
CA VAL A 64 22.02 -4.72 5.63
C VAL A 64 22.05 -3.78 4.43
N PHE A 65 20.90 -3.55 3.80
CA PHE A 65 20.70 -2.58 2.75
C PHE A 65 19.72 -1.49 3.23
N ASP A 66 20.16 -0.23 3.28
CA ASP A 66 19.44 0.91 3.83
C ASP A 66 19.29 2.08 2.83
N ARG A 67 19.51 1.79 1.54
CA ARG A 67 19.59 2.80 0.48
C ARG A 67 18.46 2.67 -0.56
N MET A 68 17.30 2.10 -0.17
CA MET A 68 16.13 2.06 -1.05
C MET A 68 15.43 3.43 -1.04
N PRO A 69 15.43 4.17 -2.17
CA PRO A 69 14.75 5.46 -2.22
C PRO A 69 13.22 5.31 -2.28
N PRO A 70 12.46 6.41 -2.11
CA PRO A 70 11.05 6.45 -2.44
C PRO A 70 10.79 5.94 -3.86
N HIS A 71 9.58 5.42 -4.10
CA HIS A 71 9.11 4.92 -5.39
C HIS A 71 9.86 3.70 -5.96
N THR A 72 10.80 3.12 -5.21
CA THR A 72 11.46 1.85 -5.56
C THR A 72 12.06 1.85 -6.97
N PRO A 73 13.08 2.68 -7.28
CA PRO A 73 13.67 2.72 -8.62
C PRO A 73 14.41 1.42 -8.95
N ARG A 74 14.40 1.03 -10.23
CA ARG A 74 15.02 -0.21 -10.73
C ARG A 74 16.50 -0.33 -10.35
N ASN A 75 17.27 0.77 -10.47
CA ASN A 75 18.68 0.77 -10.11
C ASN A 75 18.91 0.38 -8.64
N ALA A 76 18.09 0.87 -7.72
CA ALA A 76 18.18 0.51 -6.30
C ALA A 76 17.75 -0.93 -6.04
N VAL A 77 16.75 -1.44 -6.77
CA VAL A 77 16.35 -2.86 -6.71
C VAL A 77 17.51 -3.77 -7.12
N ILE A 78 18.19 -3.47 -8.23
CA ILE A 78 19.35 -4.25 -8.70
C ILE A 78 20.49 -4.19 -7.68
N ALA A 79 20.82 -3.01 -7.15
CA ALA A 79 21.85 -2.87 -6.12
C ALA A 79 21.54 -3.69 -4.86
N ALA A 80 20.27 -3.70 -4.43
CA ALA A 80 19.82 -4.51 -3.30
C ALA A 80 19.88 -6.02 -3.61
N ALA A 81 19.49 -6.43 -4.83
CA ALA A 81 19.57 -7.83 -5.26
C ALA A 81 21.01 -8.33 -5.31
N GLU A 82 21.96 -7.51 -5.79
CA GLU A 82 23.38 -7.87 -5.80
C GLU A 82 23.93 -8.01 -4.39
N SER A 83 23.62 -7.08 -3.50
CA SER A 83 24.00 -7.16 -2.08
C SER A 83 23.41 -8.40 -1.40
N ALA A 84 22.17 -8.79 -1.73
CA ALA A 84 21.55 -10.02 -1.19
C ALA A 84 22.22 -11.30 -1.73
N ARG A 85 22.67 -11.32 -3.01
CA ARG A 85 23.45 -12.41 -3.60
C ARG A 85 24.80 -12.59 -2.92
N GLU A 86 25.56 -11.50 -2.79
CA GLU A 86 26.86 -11.49 -2.10
C GLU A 86 26.71 -12.01 -0.67
N ALA A 87 25.64 -11.59 0.02
CA ALA A 87 25.28 -12.11 1.33
C ALA A 87 24.83 -13.58 1.31
N ARG A 88 24.55 -14.18 0.16
CA ARG A 88 23.92 -15.50 0.01
C ARG A 88 22.67 -15.62 0.87
N ALA A 89 21.80 -14.64 0.80
CA ALA A 89 20.61 -14.55 1.62
C ALA A 89 19.68 -15.75 1.39
N ASP A 90 19.17 -16.33 2.47
CA ASP A 90 18.12 -17.35 2.48
C ASP A 90 16.78 -16.83 3.04
N LEU A 91 16.81 -15.64 3.65
CA LEU A 91 15.63 -14.91 4.11
C LEU A 91 15.89 -13.40 3.96
N ILE A 92 14.87 -12.67 3.50
CA ILE A 92 14.87 -11.19 3.50
C ILE A 92 13.95 -10.72 4.62
N VAL A 93 14.42 -9.79 5.45
CA VAL A 93 13.60 -9.10 6.45
C VAL A 93 13.55 -7.63 6.09
N THR A 94 12.35 -7.08 5.92
CA THR A 94 12.17 -5.66 5.68
C THR A 94 11.66 -4.92 6.92
N ILE A 95 12.24 -3.74 7.21
CA ILE A 95 11.78 -2.84 8.26
C ILE A 95 11.64 -1.45 7.67
N GLY A 96 10.41 -1.04 7.34
CA GLY A 96 10.17 0.24 6.70
C GLY A 96 8.83 0.37 5.99
N GLY A 97 8.69 1.40 5.18
CA GLY A 97 7.49 1.68 4.40
C GLY A 97 7.40 0.90 3.09
N GLY A 98 6.36 1.20 2.31
CA GLY A 98 6.01 0.46 1.09
C GLY A 98 7.13 0.34 0.05
N SER A 99 7.98 1.36 -0.12
CA SER A 99 9.11 1.29 -1.08
C SER A 99 10.13 0.22 -0.71
N ILE A 100 10.35 -0.02 0.58
CA ILE A 100 11.27 -1.06 1.05
C ILE A 100 10.64 -2.43 0.88
N THR A 101 9.35 -2.55 1.21
CA THR A 101 8.57 -3.78 1.02
C THR A 101 8.49 -4.17 -0.46
N ASP A 102 8.15 -3.24 -1.33
CA ASP A 102 8.10 -3.49 -2.78
C ASP A 102 9.48 -3.77 -3.37
N GLY A 103 10.52 -3.06 -2.88
CA GLY A 103 11.91 -3.34 -3.24
C GLY A 103 12.31 -4.77 -2.93
N ALA A 104 11.98 -5.28 -1.75
CA ALA A 104 12.27 -6.67 -1.37
C ALA A 104 11.49 -7.70 -2.20
N LYS A 105 10.25 -7.41 -2.57
CA LYS A 105 9.48 -8.25 -3.50
C LYS A 105 10.14 -8.33 -4.86
N ALA A 106 10.60 -7.19 -5.40
CA ALA A 106 11.33 -7.16 -6.66
C ALA A 106 12.71 -7.86 -6.55
N VAL A 107 13.41 -7.71 -5.42
CA VAL A 107 14.66 -8.44 -5.13
C VAL A 107 14.43 -9.95 -5.17
N GLN A 108 13.36 -10.46 -4.58
CA GLN A 108 13.01 -11.89 -4.65
C GLN A 108 12.92 -12.38 -6.11
N LEU A 109 12.26 -11.61 -6.98
CA LEU A 109 12.17 -11.93 -8.42
C LEU A 109 13.55 -11.89 -9.10
N CYS A 110 14.37 -10.88 -8.78
CA CYS A 110 15.72 -10.74 -9.32
C CYS A 110 16.61 -11.92 -8.91
N LEU A 111 16.52 -12.39 -7.67
CA LEU A 111 17.28 -13.54 -7.18
C LEU A 111 16.87 -14.83 -7.89
N ALA A 112 15.56 -15.07 -8.03
CA ALA A 112 15.01 -16.29 -8.62
C ALA A 112 15.28 -16.41 -10.13
N ASN A 113 15.43 -15.29 -10.85
CA ASN A 113 15.52 -15.22 -12.30
C ASN A 113 16.86 -14.67 -12.81
N ASP A 114 17.86 -14.58 -11.94
CA ASP A 114 19.21 -14.06 -12.23
C ASP A 114 19.22 -12.69 -12.92
N ILE A 115 18.29 -11.81 -12.56
CA ILE A 115 18.22 -10.44 -13.05
C ILE A 115 19.33 -9.61 -12.39
N ARG A 116 20.21 -9.00 -13.21
CA ARG A 116 21.41 -8.28 -12.74
C ARG A 116 21.51 -6.85 -13.26
N THR A 117 20.65 -6.46 -14.19
CA THR A 117 20.61 -5.08 -14.72
C THR A 117 19.19 -4.54 -14.73
N PRO A 118 19.02 -3.21 -14.67
CA PRO A 118 17.69 -2.59 -14.72
C PRO A 118 16.90 -2.94 -15.98
N GLU A 119 17.58 -3.12 -17.13
CA GLU A 119 16.98 -3.48 -18.43
C GLU A 119 16.47 -4.94 -18.39
N ALA A 120 17.19 -5.84 -17.72
CA ALA A 120 16.79 -7.24 -17.63
C ALA A 120 15.45 -7.43 -16.89
N LEU A 121 15.01 -6.45 -16.07
CA LEU A 121 13.68 -6.46 -15.47
C LEU A 121 12.56 -6.39 -16.52
N ASP A 122 12.83 -5.92 -17.75
CA ASP A 122 11.83 -5.88 -18.83
C ASP A 122 11.27 -7.29 -19.14
N ALA A 123 12.07 -8.33 -18.93
CA ALA A 123 11.65 -9.74 -19.12
C ALA A 123 10.56 -10.18 -18.12
N LEU A 124 10.42 -9.49 -16.99
CA LEU A 124 9.43 -9.81 -15.95
C LEU A 124 8.23 -8.84 -15.96
N ARG A 125 8.17 -7.92 -16.92
CA ARG A 125 7.04 -6.96 -17.03
C ARG A 125 5.76 -7.69 -17.40
N PRO A 126 4.64 -7.40 -16.74
CA PRO A 126 3.34 -7.89 -17.17
C PRO A 126 3.00 -7.42 -18.61
N VAL A 127 2.53 -8.35 -19.42
CA VAL A 127 2.01 -8.04 -20.77
C VAL A 127 0.49 -8.18 -20.71
N ASN A 128 -0.24 -7.13 -21.08
CA ASN A 128 -1.71 -7.09 -20.98
C ASN A 128 -2.23 -7.46 -19.57
N GLY A 129 -1.51 -7.04 -18.54
CA GLY A 129 -1.87 -7.29 -17.14
C GLY A 129 -1.51 -8.70 -16.62
N ALA A 130 -1.07 -9.62 -17.47
CA ALA A 130 -0.61 -10.95 -17.09
C ALA A 130 0.91 -10.99 -16.86
N PRO A 131 1.40 -11.53 -15.73
CA PRO A 131 2.84 -11.72 -15.52
C PRO A 131 3.39 -12.77 -16.49
N PRO A 132 4.61 -12.57 -17.04
CA PRO A 132 5.26 -13.59 -17.85
C PRO A 132 5.63 -14.80 -16.98
N PRO A 133 5.82 -16.00 -17.58
CA PRO A 133 6.39 -17.13 -16.88
C PRO A 133 7.77 -16.79 -16.33
N CYS A 134 7.99 -17.09 -15.04
CA CYS A 134 9.28 -16.87 -14.38
C CYS A 134 9.47 -17.88 -13.25
N ASN A 135 10.71 -18.04 -12.80
CA ASN A 135 11.01 -18.91 -11.68
C ASN A 135 10.41 -18.36 -10.38
N PRO A 136 9.77 -19.20 -9.56
CA PRO A 136 9.24 -18.78 -8.27
C PRO A 136 10.38 -18.40 -7.30
N PRO A 137 10.21 -17.36 -6.49
CA PRO A 137 11.13 -17.01 -5.43
C PRO A 137 11.31 -18.13 -4.41
N THR A 138 12.56 -18.45 -4.09
CA THR A 138 12.96 -19.38 -3.01
C THR A 138 13.38 -18.61 -1.75
N VAL A 139 13.94 -17.43 -1.91
CA VAL A 139 14.25 -16.50 -0.81
C VAL A 139 12.99 -15.69 -0.52
N ARG A 140 12.35 -15.97 0.63
CA ARG A 140 11.08 -15.34 0.99
C ARG A 140 11.30 -14.08 1.86
N GLN A 141 10.26 -13.29 2.01
CA GLN A 141 10.28 -12.05 2.79
C GLN A 141 9.49 -12.20 4.08
N VAL A 142 10.01 -11.62 5.18
CA VAL A 142 9.27 -11.23 6.39
C VAL A 142 9.23 -9.71 6.43
N ALA A 143 8.06 -9.12 6.62
CA ALA A 143 7.89 -7.66 6.57
C ALA A 143 7.49 -7.08 7.94
N VAL A 144 8.17 -5.99 8.34
CA VAL A 144 7.82 -5.13 9.46
C VAL A 144 7.47 -3.74 8.91
N PRO A 145 6.18 -3.48 8.61
CA PRO A 145 5.77 -2.19 8.05
C PRO A 145 5.82 -1.09 9.11
N THR A 146 6.32 0.08 8.71
CA THR A 146 6.31 1.29 9.53
C THR A 146 5.25 2.29 9.10
N THR A 147 4.63 2.08 7.94
CA THR A 147 3.53 2.88 7.37
C THR A 147 2.26 2.05 7.24
N LEU A 148 1.14 2.69 6.92
CA LEU A 148 -0.14 2.03 6.74
C LEU A 148 -0.51 1.83 5.25
N SER A 149 0.49 1.81 4.36
CA SER A 149 0.27 1.67 2.91
C SER A 149 -0.24 0.29 2.47
N ALA A 150 -0.17 -0.71 3.37
CA ALA A 150 -0.67 -2.06 3.20
C ALA A 150 -0.06 -2.87 2.03
N GLY A 151 1.03 -2.38 1.43
CA GLY A 151 1.71 -3.07 0.34
C GLY A 151 2.18 -4.48 0.69
N GLU A 152 2.51 -4.73 1.95
CA GLU A 152 2.94 -6.03 2.49
C GLU A 152 1.88 -7.13 2.38
N PHE A 153 0.61 -6.77 2.25
CA PHE A 153 -0.50 -7.71 2.10
C PHE A 153 -0.86 -8.01 0.64
N SER A 154 0.02 -7.66 -0.29
CA SER A 154 -0.18 -7.81 -1.73
C SER A 154 0.97 -8.58 -2.39
N ALA A 155 0.65 -9.41 -3.38
CA ALA A 155 1.61 -10.09 -4.26
C ALA A 155 2.03 -9.22 -5.47
N ILE A 156 2.05 -7.89 -5.29
CA ILE A 156 2.41 -6.91 -6.30
C ILE A 156 3.57 -6.06 -5.78
N ALA A 157 4.55 -5.79 -6.63
CA ALA A 157 5.64 -4.85 -6.38
C ALA A 157 5.58 -3.69 -7.37
N GLY A 158 5.44 -2.47 -6.85
CA GLY A 158 5.51 -1.26 -7.68
C GLY A 158 6.95 -0.77 -7.78
N VAL A 159 7.55 -0.86 -8.97
CA VAL A 159 8.93 -0.47 -9.25
C VAL A 159 8.95 0.61 -10.32
N THR A 160 9.73 1.67 -10.11
CA THR A 160 9.84 2.77 -11.08
C THR A 160 10.93 2.48 -12.10
N ASP A 161 10.57 2.49 -13.36
CA ASP A 161 11.53 2.57 -14.47
C ASP A 161 11.95 4.02 -14.66
N GLU A 162 13.19 4.36 -14.26
CA GLU A 162 13.72 5.70 -14.33
C GLU A 162 13.92 6.18 -15.78
N ARG A 163 14.07 5.25 -16.73
CA ARG A 163 14.24 5.56 -18.18
C ARG A 163 12.99 6.21 -18.75
N ASN A 164 11.83 5.67 -18.40
CA ASN A 164 10.53 6.07 -18.93
C ASN A 164 9.70 6.88 -17.92
N LYS A 165 10.17 7.02 -16.68
CA LYS A 165 9.45 7.65 -15.56
C LYS A 165 8.05 7.02 -15.33
N VAL A 166 7.99 5.69 -15.41
CA VAL A 166 6.74 4.93 -15.26
C VAL A 166 6.86 3.97 -14.09
N LYS A 167 5.83 3.92 -13.25
CA LYS A 167 5.70 2.90 -12.22
C LYS A 167 5.12 1.63 -12.81
N GLU A 168 5.87 0.54 -12.74
CA GLU A 168 5.53 -0.77 -13.24
C GLU A 168 5.10 -1.69 -12.10
N LEU A 169 4.16 -2.58 -12.37
CA LEU A 169 3.59 -3.49 -11.37
C LEU A 169 4.03 -4.93 -11.66
N PHE A 170 5.10 -5.36 -11.02
CA PHE A 170 5.56 -6.75 -11.07
C PHE A 170 4.68 -7.64 -10.19
N ARG A 171 4.40 -8.87 -10.64
CA ARG A 171 3.46 -9.77 -9.96
C ARG A 171 3.97 -11.20 -9.97
N HIS A 172 3.93 -11.85 -8.82
CA HIS A 172 4.07 -13.30 -8.67
C HIS A 172 3.45 -13.72 -7.33
N PRO A 173 2.72 -14.85 -7.24
CA PRO A 173 2.07 -15.27 -5.99
C PRO A 173 3.02 -15.37 -4.80
N ASP A 174 4.30 -15.74 -5.04
CA ASP A 174 5.28 -15.97 -3.98
C ASP A 174 6.08 -14.74 -3.56
N ILE A 175 5.90 -13.56 -4.19
CA ILE A 175 6.57 -12.34 -3.71
C ILE A 175 5.85 -11.69 -2.53
N ILE A 176 4.63 -12.10 -2.24
CA ILE A 176 3.98 -11.65 -1.00
C ILE A 176 4.84 -12.08 0.19
N PRO A 177 5.05 -11.22 1.20
CA PRO A 177 5.73 -11.64 2.42
C PRO A 177 5.12 -12.93 2.98
N ARG A 178 5.96 -13.88 3.40
CA ARG A 178 5.45 -15.08 4.05
C ARG A 178 4.87 -14.78 5.43
N ALA A 179 5.44 -13.77 6.10
CA ALA A 179 4.95 -13.28 7.38
C ALA A 179 5.01 -11.75 7.43
N VAL A 180 4.04 -11.14 8.14
CA VAL A 180 4.01 -9.71 8.43
C VAL A 180 3.98 -9.53 9.95
N ILE A 181 4.81 -8.62 10.46
CA ILE A 181 4.92 -8.32 11.89
C ILE A 181 4.42 -6.89 12.11
N LEU A 182 3.29 -6.74 12.76
CA LEU A 182 2.68 -5.47 13.12
C LEU A 182 3.10 -5.07 14.53
N ASP A 183 4.25 -4.41 14.61
CA ASP A 183 4.78 -3.83 15.85
C ASP A 183 4.48 -2.33 15.87
N PRO A 184 3.57 -1.86 16.76
CA PRO A 184 3.22 -0.45 16.83
C PRO A 184 4.39 0.43 17.33
N ALA A 185 5.31 -0.11 18.11
CA ALA A 185 6.43 0.66 18.66
C ALA A 185 7.39 1.14 17.56
N VAL A 186 7.66 0.32 16.54
CA VAL A 186 8.52 0.70 15.41
C VAL A 186 7.89 1.84 14.59
N THR A 187 6.55 1.91 14.55
CA THR A 187 5.84 2.94 13.78
C THR A 187 5.92 4.34 14.41
N VAL A 188 6.26 4.46 15.70
CA VAL A 188 6.39 5.76 16.39
C VAL A 188 7.43 6.65 15.71
N HIS A 189 8.44 6.04 15.09
CA HIS A 189 9.50 6.74 14.36
C HIS A 189 9.10 7.22 12.95
N THR A 190 7.90 6.87 12.50
CA THR A 190 7.39 7.34 11.21
C THR A 190 6.89 8.77 11.33
N PRO A 191 7.30 9.68 10.44
CA PRO A 191 6.77 11.05 10.43
C PRO A 191 5.24 11.07 10.46
N GLU A 192 4.66 11.93 11.28
CA GLU A 192 3.20 12.01 11.49
C GLU A 192 2.43 12.09 10.16
N TRP A 193 2.83 13.04 9.29
CA TRP A 193 2.18 13.21 7.99
C TRP A 193 2.17 11.93 7.14
N LEU A 194 3.25 11.15 7.21
CA LEU A 194 3.38 9.91 6.43
C LEU A 194 2.51 8.80 7.03
N PHE A 195 2.49 8.66 8.36
CA PHE A 195 1.64 7.68 9.03
C PHE A 195 0.16 7.97 8.77
N LEU A 196 -0.27 9.22 8.96
CA LEU A 196 -1.66 9.64 8.78
C LEU A 196 -2.09 9.54 7.32
N SER A 197 -1.31 10.05 6.37
CA SER A 197 -1.66 10.00 4.95
C SER A 197 -1.73 8.57 4.41
N THR A 198 -0.81 7.69 4.83
CA THR A 198 -0.89 6.26 4.46
C THR A 198 -2.06 5.56 5.17
N GLY A 199 -2.47 6.05 6.34
CA GLY A 199 -3.72 5.64 7.00
C GLY A 199 -4.96 6.00 6.19
N ILE A 200 -5.01 7.21 5.61
CA ILE A 200 -6.09 7.57 4.66
C ILE A 200 -6.05 6.70 3.41
N ARG A 201 -4.86 6.28 2.95
CA ARG A 201 -4.77 5.30 1.85
C ARG A 201 -5.44 3.98 2.23
N ALA A 202 -5.26 3.49 3.46
CA ALA A 202 -5.95 2.30 3.95
C ALA A 202 -7.48 2.52 4.11
N VAL A 203 -7.90 3.72 4.52
CA VAL A 203 -9.33 4.12 4.49
C VAL A 203 -9.89 4.04 3.07
N ASP A 204 -9.17 4.55 2.07
CA ASP A 204 -9.55 4.51 0.66
C ASP A 204 -9.72 3.06 0.15
N HIS A 205 -8.81 2.13 0.52
CA HIS A 205 -8.98 0.70 0.22
C HIS A 205 -10.30 0.16 0.79
N CYS A 206 -10.62 0.47 2.05
CA CYS A 206 -11.87 0.04 2.67
C CYS A 206 -13.08 0.61 1.93
N VAL A 207 -13.09 1.92 1.70
CA VAL A 207 -14.23 2.64 1.12
C VAL A 207 -14.50 2.21 -0.30
N GLU A 208 -13.47 2.17 -1.18
CA GLU A 208 -13.65 1.69 -2.55
C GLU A 208 -14.05 0.20 -2.58
N GLY A 209 -13.49 -0.61 -1.65
CA GLY A 209 -13.85 -2.02 -1.52
C GLY A 209 -15.31 -2.24 -1.12
N ILE A 210 -15.84 -1.47 -0.15
CA ILE A 210 -17.26 -1.51 0.26
C ILE A 210 -18.15 -1.04 -0.89
N CYS A 211 -17.78 0.06 -1.53
CA CYS A 211 -18.57 0.75 -2.55
C CYS A 211 -18.50 0.08 -3.94
N SER A 212 -17.59 -0.88 -4.17
CA SER A 212 -17.45 -1.59 -5.44
C SER A 212 -18.71 -2.34 -5.83
N ASN A 213 -19.05 -2.37 -7.14
CA ASN A 213 -20.11 -3.21 -7.68
C ASN A 213 -19.79 -4.71 -7.60
N GLU A 214 -18.52 -5.06 -7.37
CA GLU A 214 -18.02 -6.43 -7.30
C GLU A 214 -17.78 -6.89 -5.86
N THR A 215 -18.14 -6.07 -4.86
CA THR A 215 -18.01 -6.45 -3.46
C THR A 215 -18.87 -7.66 -3.11
N HIS A 216 -18.44 -8.42 -2.12
CA HIS A 216 -19.12 -9.59 -1.62
C HIS A 216 -18.95 -9.68 -0.08
N PRO A 217 -19.77 -10.48 0.64
CA PRO A 217 -19.81 -10.46 2.10
C PRO A 217 -18.47 -10.66 2.80
N TYR A 218 -17.56 -11.48 2.23
CA TYR A 218 -16.24 -11.70 2.79
C TYR A 218 -15.35 -10.43 2.71
N ALA A 219 -15.36 -9.75 1.56
CA ALA A 219 -14.62 -8.50 1.36
C ALA A 219 -15.19 -7.36 2.21
N GLU A 220 -16.53 -7.23 2.19
CA GLU A 220 -17.25 -6.18 2.91
C GLU A 220 -17.03 -6.25 4.42
N ALA A 221 -17.10 -7.45 5.02
CA ALA A 221 -16.89 -7.64 6.45
C ALA A 221 -15.49 -7.17 6.90
N GLN A 222 -14.45 -7.46 6.11
CA GLN A 222 -13.10 -7.04 6.40
C GLN A 222 -12.95 -5.52 6.24
N ALA A 223 -13.45 -4.95 5.15
CA ALA A 223 -13.37 -3.53 4.87
C ALA A 223 -14.13 -2.69 5.92
N LEU A 224 -15.34 -3.09 6.32
CA LEU A 224 -16.10 -2.40 7.37
C LEU A 224 -15.37 -2.42 8.70
N ARG A 225 -14.81 -3.57 9.10
CA ARG A 225 -14.04 -3.64 10.34
C ARG A 225 -12.73 -2.85 10.25
N GLY A 226 -12.04 -2.92 9.12
CA GLY A 226 -10.84 -2.13 8.84
C GLY A 226 -11.10 -0.64 8.93
N LEU A 227 -12.16 -0.16 8.29
CA LEU A 227 -12.58 1.23 8.32
C LEU A 227 -12.87 1.72 9.75
N THR A 228 -13.62 0.94 10.54
CA THR A 228 -13.91 1.28 11.95
C THR A 228 -12.64 1.43 12.78
N LEU A 229 -11.66 0.55 12.61
CA LEU A 229 -10.39 0.63 13.34
C LEU A 229 -9.59 1.87 12.93
N LEU A 230 -9.52 2.17 11.63
CA LEU A 230 -8.82 3.34 11.11
C LEU A 230 -9.51 4.66 11.52
N ALA A 231 -10.84 4.72 11.41
CA ALA A 231 -11.62 5.91 11.79
C ALA A 231 -11.44 6.29 13.26
N ARG A 232 -11.35 5.29 14.14
CA ARG A 232 -11.12 5.51 15.58
C ARG A 232 -9.64 5.68 15.94
N GLY A 233 -8.75 4.97 15.25
CA GLY A 233 -7.32 4.95 15.56
C GLY A 233 -6.58 6.19 15.09
N LEU A 234 -6.79 6.64 13.85
CA LEU A 234 -6.02 7.76 13.27
C LEU A 234 -6.18 9.08 14.06
N PRO A 235 -7.39 9.50 14.51
CA PRO A 235 -7.52 10.69 15.35
C PRO A 235 -6.83 10.55 16.71
N ARG A 236 -6.82 9.36 17.30
CA ARG A 236 -6.11 9.10 18.56
C ARG A 236 -4.59 9.20 18.37
N VAL A 237 -4.05 8.67 17.28
CA VAL A 237 -2.62 8.82 16.94
C VAL A 237 -2.28 10.28 16.69
N LYS A 238 -3.16 11.05 16.01
CA LYS A 238 -2.98 12.49 15.81
C LYS A 238 -2.93 13.26 17.14
N ALA A 239 -3.82 12.93 18.08
CA ALA A 239 -3.86 13.55 19.40
C ALA A 239 -2.70 13.11 20.32
N ASN A 240 -2.28 11.85 20.23
CA ASN A 240 -1.18 11.27 20.98
C ASN A 240 -0.34 10.34 20.09
N PRO A 241 0.74 10.83 19.49
CA PRO A 241 1.61 10.01 18.63
C PRO A 241 2.25 8.80 19.30
N SER A 242 2.27 8.73 20.63
CA SER A 242 2.82 7.61 21.40
C SER A 242 1.76 6.59 21.84
N ASP A 243 0.49 6.74 21.44
CA ASP A 243 -0.57 5.77 21.74
C ASP A 243 -0.36 4.48 20.93
N LEU A 244 0.35 3.52 21.52
CA LEU A 244 0.69 2.24 20.87
C LEU A 244 -0.55 1.41 20.53
N GLN A 245 -1.63 1.48 21.36
CA GLN A 245 -2.85 0.75 21.05
C GLN A 245 -3.55 1.35 19.82
N ALA A 246 -3.63 2.67 19.72
CA ALA A 246 -4.20 3.33 18.54
C ALA A 246 -3.38 3.03 17.27
N ARG A 247 -2.04 2.98 17.39
CA ARG A 247 -1.17 2.59 16.27
C ARG A 247 -1.40 1.13 15.86
N LEU A 248 -1.54 0.22 16.82
CA LEU A 248 -1.86 -1.18 16.54
C LEU A 248 -3.24 -1.31 15.88
N ASP A 249 -4.25 -0.59 16.38
CA ASP A 249 -5.59 -0.55 15.76
C ASP A 249 -5.50 -0.09 14.30
N CYS A 250 -4.70 0.94 14.01
CA CYS A 250 -4.45 1.40 12.64
C CYS A 250 -3.72 0.35 11.78
N GLN A 251 -2.73 -0.36 12.31
CA GLN A 251 -2.04 -1.43 11.59
C GLN A 251 -3.00 -2.60 11.27
N LEU A 252 -3.83 -3.01 12.23
CA LEU A 252 -4.86 -4.03 12.02
C LEU A 252 -5.92 -3.56 11.00
N GLY A 253 -6.32 -2.28 11.09
CA GLY A 253 -7.21 -1.67 10.11
C GLY A 253 -6.61 -1.65 8.70
N SER A 254 -5.32 -1.34 8.59
CA SER A 254 -4.57 -1.38 7.33
C SER A 254 -4.48 -2.80 6.75
N TRP A 255 -4.25 -3.81 7.58
CA TRP A 255 -4.30 -5.21 7.13
C TRP A 255 -5.68 -5.58 6.58
N LEU A 256 -6.75 -5.31 7.35
CA LEU A 256 -8.13 -5.62 6.94
C LEU A 256 -8.56 -4.83 5.70
N SER A 257 -8.01 -3.64 5.47
CA SER A 257 -8.31 -2.82 4.28
C SER A 257 -7.95 -3.50 2.96
N MET A 258 -7.02 -4.45 3.00
CA MET A 258 -6.61 -5.22 1.81
C MET A 258 -7.51 -6.42 1.53
N GLY A 259 -8.45 -6.74 2.41
CA GLY A 259 -9.40 -7.84 2.23
C GLY A 259 -10.15 -7.80 0.90
N PRO A 260 -10.74 -6.67 0.50
CA PRO A 260 -11.37 -6.54 -0.81
C PRO A 260 -10.42 -6.89 -1.97
N LEU A 261 -9.29 -6.20 -2.07
CA LEU A 261 -8.34 -6.40 -3.17
C LEU A 261 -7.76 -7.83 -3.18
N ALA A 262 -7.43 -8.38 -2.01
CA ALA A 262 -6.92 -9.74 -1.88
C ALA A 262 -7.96 -10.81 -2.27
N SER A 263 -9.26 -10.50 -2.15
CA SER A 263 -10.35 -11.39 -2.53
C SER A 263 -10.91 -11.15 -3.94
N GLY A 264 -10.24 -10.28 -4.72
CA GLY A 264 -10.57 -10.03 -6.13
C GLY A 264 -11.48 -8.82 -6.38
N VAL A 265 -11.86 -8.07 -5.36
CA VAL A 265 -12.65 -6.84 -5.52
C VAL A 265 -11.73 -5.71 -5.98
N PRO A 266 -11.99 -5.08 -7.14
CA PRO A 266 -11.12 -4.01 -7.66
C PRO A 266 -11.28 -2.71 -6.90
N MET A 267 -10.26 -1.86 -6.97
CA MET A 267 -10.35 -0.45 -6.63
C MET A 267 -11.09 0.33 -7.73
N GLY A 268 -11.36 1.60 -7.49
CA GLY A 268 -12.11 2.48 -8.39
C GLY A 268 -11.34 3.73 -8.81
N ALA A 269 -12.08 4.82 -9.04
CA ALA A 269 -11.57 6.07 -9.58
C ALA A 269 -10.62 6.80 -8.62
N SER A 270 -10.79 6.69 -7.30
CA SER A 270 -9.87 7.31 -6.33
C SER A 270 -8.44 6.80 -6.52
N HIS A 271 -8.27 5.49 -6.56
CA HIS A 271 -6.98 4.87 -6.86
C HIS A 271 -6.50 5.14 -8.28
N GLY A 272 -7.40 5.06 -9.27
CA GLY A 272 -7.05 5.23 -10.68
C GLY A 272 -6.52 6.63 -10.99
N ILE A 273 -7.23 7.66 -10.56
CA ILE A 273 -6.83 9.06 -10.72
C ILE A 273 -5.62 9.36 -9.83
N GLY A 274 -5.59 8.81 -8.61
CA GLY A 274 -4.48 8.96 -7.69
C GLY A 274 -3.14 8.46 -8.25
N TYR A 275 -3.12 7.41 -9.08
CA TYR A 275 -1.90 6.96 -9.77
C TYR A 275 -1.36 8.01 -10.74
N VAL A 276 -2.25 8.72 -11.44
CA VAL A 276 -1.87 9.80 -12.35
C VAL A 276 -1.29 10.99 -11.59
N LEU A 277 -1.91 11.37 -10.45
CA LEU A 277 -1.39 12.41 -9.55
C LEU A 277 0.03 12.10 -9.08
N GLY A 278 0.27 10.87 -8.63
CA GLY A 278 1.61 10.43 -8.23
C GLY A 278 2.62 10.45 -9.37
N ALA A 279 2.22 9.99 -10.56
CA ALA A 279 3.13 9.87 -11.71
C ALA A 279 3.47 11.22 -12.36
N LEU A 280 2.50 12.15 -12.47
CA LEU A 280 2.69 13.43 -13.14
C LEU A 280 3.28 14.52 -12.25
N PHE A 281 2.94 14.51 -10.96
CA PHE A 281 3.22 15.62 -10.05
C PHE A 281 4.01 15.20 -8.81
N ASP A 282 4.46 13.94 -8.74
CA ASP A 282 5.20 13.39 -7.61
C ASP A 282 4.47 13.52 -6.25
N ILE A 283 3.13 13.50 -6.29
CA ILE A 283 2.31 13.58 -5.09
C ILE A 283 2.41 12.25 -4.32
N PRO A 284 2.71 12.28 -3.01
CA PRO A 284 2.73 11.08 -2.19
C PRO A 284 1.40 10.31 -2.26
N HIS A 285 1.46 8.98 -2.40
CA HIS A 285 0.26 8.15 -2.59
C HIS A 285 -0.81 8.31 -1.49
N GLY A 286 -0.41 8.62 -0.24
CA GLY A 286 -1.37 8.91 0.81
C GLY A 286 -2.13 10.21 0.55
N HIS A 287 -1.45 11.25 0.06
CA HIS A 287 -2.08 12.53 -0.28
C HIS A 287 -3.04 12.40 -1.48
N THR A 288 -2.73 11.54 -2.45
CA THR A 288 -3.67 11.34 -3.59
C THR A 288 -5.02 10.81 -3.13
N SER A 289 -5.02 9.88 -2.17
CA SER A 289 -6.26 9.38 -1.56
C SER A 289 -6.98 10.44 -0.71
N CYS A 290 -6.24 11.26 0.02
CA CYS A 290 -6.82 12.38 0.78
C CYS A 290 -7.62 13.34 -0.10
N ILE A 291 -7.13 13.60 -1.32
CA ILE A 291 -7.73 14.56 -2.26
C ILE A 291 -8.86 13.91 -3.06
N MET A 292 -8.65 12.69 -3.56
CA MET A 292 -9.57 12.10 -4.54
C MET A 292 -10.75 11.38 -3.91
N LEU A 293 -10.60 10.77 -2.72
CA LEU A 293 -11.63 9.91 -2.16
C LEU A 293 -12.96 10.62 -1.90
N PRO A 294 -13.01 11.81 -1.24
CA PRO A 294 -14.26 12.52 -1.03
C PRO A 294 -14.96 12.91 -2.34
N ALA A 295 -14.21 13.43 -3.32
CA ALA A 295 -14.73 13.81 -4.63
C ALA A 295 -15.33 12.61 -5.39
N VAL A 296 -14.66 11.46 -5.35
CA VAL A 296 -15.15 10.22 -5.97
C VAL A 296 -16.41 9.73 -5.28
N MET A 297 -16.52 9.85 -3.94
CA MET A 297 -17.74 9.47 -3.22
C MET A 297 -18.92 10.36 -3.61
N HIS A 298 -18.74 11.67 -3.66
CA HIS A 298 -19.78 12.59 -4.14
C HIS A 298 -20.21 12.25 -5.58
N TRP A 299 -19.26 12.02 -6.48
CA TRP A 299 -19.55 11.70 -7.87
C TRP A 299 -20.31 10.37 -8.02
N ASN A 300 -19.97 9.35 -7.22
CA ASN A 300 -20.58 8.02 -7.26
C ASN A 300 -21.93 7.92 -6.54
N LYS A 301 -22.31 8.91 -5.70
CA LYS A 301 -23.47 8.83 -4.79
C LYS A 301 -24.77 8.41 -5.49
N SER A 302 -24.98 8.86 -6.73
CA SER A 302 -26.19 8.55 -7.51
C SER A 302 -26.39 7.06 -7.82
N VAL A 303 -25.35 6.24 -7.71
CA VAL A 303 -25.39 4.80 -8.07
C VAL A 303 -25.14 3.84 -6.90
N ASN A 304 -24.56 4.33 -5.79
CA ASN A 304 -24.17 3.46 -4.68
C ASN A 304 -24.44 4.05 -3.27
N ALA A 305 -25.42 4.94 -3.15
CA ALA A 305 -25.78 5.61 -1.89
C ALA A 305 -25.98 4.65 -0.70
N GLU A 306 -26.59 3.47 -0.92
CA GLU A 306 -26.78 2.45 0.12
C GLU A 306 -25.47 1.93 0.69
N LYS A 307 -24.46 1.71 -0.17
CA LYS A 307 -23.12 1.28 0.25
C LYS A 307 -22.35 2.41 0.93
N GLN A 308 -22.52 3.64 0.45
CA GLN A 308 -21.94 4.81 1.10
C GLN A 308 -22.52 5.04 2.50
N ALA A 309 -23.80 4.70 2.73
CA ALA A 309 -24.38 4.72 4.07
C ALA A 309 -23.68 3.76 5.05
N LEU A 310 -23.21 2.59 4.57
CA LEU A 310 -22.40 1.67 5.38
C LEU A 310 -21.03 2.28 5.75
N VAL A 311 -20.43 3.05 4.82
CA VAL A 311 -19.19 3.77 5.07
C VAL A 311 -19.36 4.80 6.19
N ALA A 312 -20.37 5.67 6.08
CA ALA A 312 -20.67 6.68 7.10
C ALA A 312 -20.96 6.04 8.46
N ALA A 313 -21.77 4.97 8.49
CA ALA A 313 -22.09 4.23 9.71
C ALA A 313 -20.83 3.59 10.36
N ALA A 314 -19.91 3.02 9.56
CA ALA A 314 -18.66 2.44 10.06
C ALA A 314 -17.70 3.48 10.65
N MET A 315 -17.87 4.75 10.30
CA MET A 315 -17.15 5.90 10.83
C MET A 315 -17.89 6.61 11.98
N ASP A 316 -18.96 6.02 12.53
CA ASP A 316 -19.81 6.56 13.60
C ASP A 316 -20.64 7.80 13.17
N HIS A 317 -20.96 7.96 11.87
CA HIS A 317 -21.71 9.05 11.24
C HIS A 317 -22.98 8.55 10.52
N LEU A 318 -23.80 7.77 11.22
CA LEU A 318 -25.02 7.17 10.65
C LEU A 318 -25.97 8.23 10.07
N GLY A 319 -26.33 8.08 8.80
CA GLY A 319 -27.27 8.95 8.10
C GLY A 319 -26.66 10.21 7.47
N GLU A 320 -25.36 10.43 7.64
CA GLU A 320 -24.63 11.53 7.01
C GLU A 320 -24.11 11.15 5.61
N ASP A 321 -23.72 12.17 4.82
CA ASP A 321 -23.11 11.95 3.52
C ASP A 321 -21.68 11.42 3.67
N ALA A 322 -21.35 10.29 3.03
CA ALA A 322 -20.04 9.67 3.17
C ALA A 322 -18.90 10.55 2.60
N GLY A 323 -19.14 11.32 1.55
CA GLY A 323 -18.14 12.24 0.99
C GLY A 323 -17.83 13.35 1.97
N ASP A 324 -18.84 13.95 2.60
CA ASP A 324 -18.68 15.00 3.62
C ASP A 324 -18.01 14.47 4.88
N VAL A 325 -18.39 13.26 5.33
CA VAL A 325 -17.76 12.59 6.49
C VAL A 325 -16.26 12.36 6.24
N LEU A 326 -15.91 11.85 5.06
CA LEU A 326 -14.51 11.60 4.69
C LEU A 326 -13.71 12.89 4.57
N ASP A 327 -14.29 13.95 3.97
CA ASP A 327 -13.63 15.25 3.86
C ASP A 327 -13.36 15.86 5.24
N ALA A 328 -14.36 15.85 6.13
CA ALA A 328 -14.20 16.32 7.51
C ALA A 328 -13.17 15.49 8.30
N PHE A 329 -13.16 14.18 8.10
CA PHE A 329 -12.18 13.27 8.72
C PHE A 329 -10.74 13.59 8.28
N ILE A 330 -10.53 13.77 6.97
CA ILE A 330 -9.23 14.13 6.39
C ILE A 330 -8.78 15.51 6.89
N ALA A 331 -9.70 16.49 6.97
CA ALA A 331 -9.44 17.81 7.55
C ALA A 331 -9.00 17.73 9.01
N GLY A 332 -9.68 16.92 9.83
CA GLY A 332 -9.34 16.70 11.25
C GLY A 332 -7.94 16.11 11.45
N LEU A 333 -7.44 15.36 10.47
CA LEU A 333 -6.07 14.83 10.47
C LEU A 333 -5.03 15.83 9.93
N GLY A 334 -5.44 16.99 9.40
CA GLY A 334 -4.55 18.02 8.85
C GLY A 334 -3.93 17.63 7.50
N MET A 335 -4.60 16.78 6.73
CA MET A 335 -4.14 16.32 5.42
C MET A 335 -4.67 17.21 4.28
N PRO A 336 -4.02 17.24 3.09
CA PRO A 336 -4.50 18.02 1.94
C PRO A 336 -5.86 17.49 1.46
N ARG A 337 -6.78 18.39 1.11
CA ARG A 337 -8.17 18.07 0.74
C ARG A 337 -8.53 18.43 -0.68
N SER A 338 -7.65 19.13 -1.39
CA SER A 338 -7.92 19.56 -2.75
C SER A 338 -6.67 19.52 -3.63
N LEU A 339 -6.87 19.51 -4.94
CA LEU A 339 -5.81 19.62 -5.93
C LEU A 339 -5.05 20.94 -5.78
N HIS A 340 -5.73 22.02 -5.43
CA HIS A 340 -5.11 23.32 -5.18
C HIS A 340 -4.15 23.30 -3.98
N ALA A 341 -4.44 22.51 -2.95
CA ALA A 341 -3.58 22.37 -1.78
C ALA A 341 -2.20 21.76 -2.10
N VAL A 342 -2.11 21.05 -3.23
CA VAL A 342 -0.87 20.46 -3.75
C VAL A 342 -0.39 21.12 -5.05
N ASN A 343 -0.81 22.36 -5.30
CA ASN A 343 -0.40 23.20 -6.43
C ASN A 343 -0.80 22.66 -7.83
N ILE A 344 -1.85 21.84 -7.92
CA ILE A 344 -2.40 21.37 -9.20
C ILE A 344 -3.56 22.28 -9.58
N ARG A 345 -3.55 22.79 -10.82
CA ARG A 345 -4.50 23.72 -11.36
C ARG A 345 -5.29 23.12 -12.53
N ALA A 346 -6.41 23.75 -12.88
CA ALA A 346 -7.35 23.28 -13.90
C ALA A 346 -6.72 23.04 -15.28
N GLU A 347 -5.65 23.77 -15.61
CA GLU A 347 -4.91 23.60 -16.87
C GLU A 347 -4.32 22.19 -17.05
N SER A 348 -4.17 21.44 -15.96
CA SER A 348 -3.67 20.08 -15.98
C SER A 348 -4.76 19.02 -16.11
N PHE A 349 -6.04 19.38 -15.94
CA PHE A 349 -7.14 18.41 -15.80
C PHE A 349 -7.37 17.58 -17.07
N ASP A 350 -7.29 18.18 -18.24
CA ASP A 350 -7.49 17.44 -19.50
C ASP A 350 -6.43 16.35 -19.67
N ARG A 351 -5.16 16.68 -19.42
CA ARG A 351 -4.05 15.70 -19.45
C ARG A 351 -4.22 14.60 -18.40
N MET A 352 -4.63 14.97 -17.18
CA MET A 352 -4.87 14.01 -16.12
C MET A 352 -6.00 13.05 -16.45
N ALA A 353 -7.11 13.60 -16.98
CA ALA A 353 -8.28 12.83 -17.35
C ALA A 353 -7.97 11.81 -18.47
N GLU A 354 -7.25 12.22 -19.51
CA GLU A 354 -6.80 11.33 -20.57
C GLU A 354 -5.93 10.18 -20.03
N GLN A 355 -4.95 10.49 -19.19
CA GLN A 355 -4.06 9.46 -18.63
C GLN A 355 -4.77 8.52 -17.65
N ALA A 356 -5.75 9.00 -16.91
CA ALA A 356 -6.51 8.20 -15.96
C ALA A 356 -7.29 7.07 -16.65
N MET A 357 -7.75 7.29 -17.88
CA MET A 357 -8.42 6.25 -18.67
C MET A 357 -7.53 5.03 -18.97
N GLY A 358 -6.21 5.19 -18.95
CA GLY A 358 -5.25 4.10 -19.11
C GLY A 358 -4.96 3.31 -17.83
N THR A 359 -5.53 3.71 -16.68
CA THR A 359 -5.31 2.99 -15.42
C THR A 359 -6.25 1.78 -15.30
N PRO A 360 -5.86 0.71 -14.57
CA PRO A 360 -6.68 -0.49 -14.48
C PRO A 360 -7.94 -0.30 -13.62
N TRP A 361 -8.02 0.77 -12.84
CA TRP A 361 -9.06 0.98 -11.84
C TRP A 361 -10.20 1.89 -12.29
N VAL A 362 -9.94 2.91 -13.10
CA VAL A 362 -10.97 3.84 -13.61
C VAL A 362 -12.12 3.11 -14.31
N PRO A 363 -11.87 2.10 -15.18
CA PRO A 363 -12.96 1.34 -15.81
C PRO A 363 -13.78 0.47 -14.84
N ARG A 364 -13.31 0.29 -13.60
CA ARG A 364 -13.96 -0.53 -12.57
C ARG A 364 -14.75 0.31 -11.56
N ASN A 365 -14.78 1.62 -11.74
CA ASN A 365 -15.51 2.54 -10.85
C ASN A 365 -17.02 2.21 -10.84
N PRO A 366 -17.70 2.25 -9.67
CA PRO A 366 -19.14 1.91 -9.55
C PRO A 366 -20.05 2.69 -10.51
N ARG A 367 -19.91 4.01 -10.56
CA ARG A 367 -20.51 4.82 -11.62
C ARG A 367 -19.60 4.75 -12.84
N ARG A 368 -20.19 4.33 -13.95
CA ARG A 368 -19.43 4.09 -15.18
C ARG A 368 -18.74 5.37 -15.68
N ILE A 369 -17.46 5.23 -16.02
CA ILE A 369 -16.63 6.26 -16.65
C ILE A 369 -16.34 5.82 -18.07
N ASP A 370 -16.99 6.49 -19.04
CA ASP A 370 -16.90 6.17 -20.47
C ASP A 370 -15.80 6.95 -21.19
N GLY A 371 -15.31 8.03 -20.60
CA GLY A 371 -14.29 8.87 -21.22
C GLY A 371 -13.69 9.90 -20.26
N PRO A 372 -12.73 10.69 -20.76
CA PRO A 372 -12.04 11.70 -19.96
C PRO A 372 -12.95 12.78 -19.35
N ALA A 373 -14.10 13.06 -19.98
CA ALA A 373 -15.02 14.08 -19.49
C ALA A 373 -15.53 13.79 -18.08
N GLN A 374 -15.90 12.53 -17.77
CA GLN A 374 -16.35 12.14 -16.45
C GLN A 374 -15.20 12.17 -15.41
N VAL A 375 -13.97 11.86 -15.82
CA VAL A 375 -12.81 12.03 -14.94
C VAL A 375 -12.61 13.52 -14.62
N LYS A 376 -12.79 14.41 -15.60
CA LYS A 376 -12.69 15.86 -15.39
C LYS A 376 -13.75 16.38 -14.41
N GLU A 377 -14.99 15.88 -14.47
CA GLU A 377 -16.03 16.20 -13.47
C GLU A 377 -15.55 15.84 -12.04
N ILE A 378 -14.88 14.71 -11.86
CA ILE A 378 -14.33 14.29 -10.56
C ILE A 378 -13.19 15.23 -10.12
N LEU A 379 -12.30 15.62 -11.07
CA LEU A 379 -11.20 16.55 -10.77
C LEU A 379 -11.71 17.95 -10.38
N GLU A 380 -12.80 18.40 -11.00
CA GLU A 380 -13.47 19.66 -10.65
C GLU A 380 -14.06 19.63 -9.23
N LEU A 381 -14.59 18.48 -8.79
CA LEU A 381 -15.04 18.28 -7.41
C LEU A 381 -13.89 18.24 -6.40
N ALA A 382 -12.68 17.87 -6.84
CA ALA A 382 -11.48 17.78 -6.02
C ALA A 382 -10.60 19.06 -6.05
N ALA A 383 -11.02 20.12 -6.75
CA ALA A 383 -10.24 21.35 -7.01
C ALA A 383 -10.07 22.33 -5.81
#